data_a4e16af238c0df4bb54b7bb48f31b32c
#
_entry.id   a4e16af238c0df4bb54b7bb48f31b32c
#
_cell.length_a   1.000
_cell.length_b   1.000
_cell.length_c   1.000
_cell.angle_alpha   90.00
_cell.angle_beta   90.00
_cell.angle_gamma   90.00
#
_symmetry.space_group_name_H-M   'P 1'
#
loop_
_entity.id
_entity.type
_entity.pdbx_description
1 polymer ?
#
loop_
_entity_poly.entity_id
_entity_poly.type
_entity_poly.pdbx_seq_one_letter_code
_entity_poly.pdbx_strand_id
1 'polypeptide(L)'
;MSDSFLHDHLQSRELFSYFGLAVYYSQALEQQMANFIILIKVAAGDMSSEEQLKENFEKKLSNSLGQLVREISHYFTFPEDEMDLLRHIWKMRNFIVHDYFKQKIHATFTEEGRVSMINELKQFCEDAAKLQALLQRHTHQLYNQIDLKEE
;
A
#
# COMPACT_ATOMS: atom_id res chain seq x y z
N MET A 1 28.16 -22.27 -19.28
CA MET A 1 27.90 -20.85 -19.60
C MET A 1 26.44 -20.59 -19.95
N SER A 2 25.79 -21.38 -20.80
CA SER A 2 24.39 -21.20 -21.15
C SER A 2 23.42 -21.31 -19.94
N ASP A 3 23.68 -22.27 -19.07
CA ASP A 3 22.81 -22.52 -17.89
C ASP A 3 22.90 -21.39 -16.87
N SER A 4 24.11 -20.85 -16.62
CA SER A 4 24.32 -19.73 -15.73
C SER A 4 23.68 -18.45 -16.25
N PHE A 5 23.81 -18.19 -17.56
CA PHE A 5 23.16 -17.03 -18.19
C PHE A 5 21.63 -17.13 -18.11
N LEU A 6 21.09 -18.32 -18.38
CA LEU A 6 19.63 -18.55 -18.31
C LEU A 6 19.12 -18.36 -16.86
N HIS A 7 19.85 -18.90 -15.89
CA HIS A 7 19.50 -18.76 -14.47
C HIS A 7 19.48 -17.28 -14.05
N ASP A 8 20.51 -16.50 -14.41
CA ASP A 8 20.59 -15.08 -14.11
C ASP A 8 19.47 -14.30 -14.80
N HIS A 9 19.15 -14.64 -16.03
CA HIS A 9 18.06 -14.02 -16.77
C HIS A 9 16.70 -14.27 -16.13
N LEU A 10 16.41 -15.52 -15.74
CA LEU A 10 15.16 -15.88 -15.07
C LEU A 10 15.04 -15.20 -13.71
N GLN A 11 16.15 -15.12 -12.96
CA GLN A 11 16.19 -14.47 -11.66
C GLN A 11 15.95 -12.96 -11.79
N SER A 12 16.52 -12.32 -12.82
CA SER A 12 16.27 -10.90 -13.11
C SER A 12 14.82 -10.64 -13.45
N ARG A 13 14.20 -11.52 -14.25
CA ARG A 13 12.77 -11.42 -14.56
C ARG A 13 11.91 -11.55 -13.32
N GLU A 14 12.25 -12.47 -12.42
CA GLU A 14 11.56 -12.64 -11.15
C GLU A 14 11.68 -11.37 -10.29
N LEU A 15 12.87 -10.80 -10.21
CA LEU A 15 13.13 -9.56 -9.47
C LEU A 15 12.25 -8.41 -9.99
N PHE A 16 12.23 -8.18 -11.30
CA PHE A 16 11.43 -7.13 -11.92
C PHE A 16 9.93 -7.40 -11.77
N SER A 17 9.52 -8.67 -11.80
CA SER A 17 8.12 -9.05 -11.57
C SER A 17 7.67 -8.68 -10.15
N TYR A 18 8.47 -8.99 -9.14
CA TYR A 18 8.15 -8.62 -7.76
C TYR A 18 8.21 -7.11 -7.52
N PHE A 19 9.14 -6.43 -8.19
CA PHE A 19 9.16 -4.96 -8.13
C PHE A 19 7.86 -4.37 -8.69
N GLY A 20 7.43 -4.84 -9.85
CA GLY A 20 6.17 -4.41 -10.46
C GLY A 20 4.97 -4.70 -9.58
N LEU A 21 4.95 -5.88 -8.94
CA LEU A 21 3.89 -6.25 -8.00
C LEU A 21 3.89 -5.34 -6.77
N ALA A 22 5.07 -4.99 -6.25
CA ALA A 22 5.21 -4.07 -5.13
C ALA A 22 4.68 -2.67 -5.47
N VAL A 23 4.95 -2.18 -6.67
CA VAL A 23 4.41 -0.90 -7.15
C VAL A 23 2.89 -0.97 -7.27
N TYR A 24 2.37 -2.08 -7.80
CA TYR A 24 0.93 -2.32 -7.90
C TYR A 24 0.26 -2.26 -6.52
N TYR A 25 0.80 -2.98 -5.54
CA TYR A 25 0.26 -2.96 -4.17
C TYR A 25 0.31 -1.57 -3.56
N SER A 26 1.38 -0.81 -3.83
CA SER A 26 1.51 0.58 -3.36
C SER A 26 0.37 1.46 -3.87
N GLN A 27 0.06 1.36 -5.15
CA GLN A 27 -1.02 2.11 -5.78
C GLN A 27 -2.39 1.65 -5.29
N ALA A 28 -2.58 0.33 -5.17
CA ALA A 28 -3.84 -0.23 -4.67
C ALA A 28 -4.11 0.20 -3.22
N LEU A 29 -3.08 0.26 -2.37
CA LEU A 29 -3.21 0.74 -1.00
C LEU A 29 -3.56 2.22 -0.95
N GLU A 30 -2.96 3.05 -1.79
CA GLU A 30 -3.29 4.48 -1.88
C GLU A 30 -4.77 4.69 -2.21
N GLN A 31 -5.28 3.93 -3.18
CA GLN A 31 -6.68 3.97 -3.56
C GLN A 31 -7.59 3.50 -2.42
N GLN A 32 -7.23 2.41 -1.76
CA GLN A 32 -7.99 1.86 -0.64
C GLN A 32 -8.01 2.84 0.54
N MET A 33 -6.89 3.49 0.84
CA MET A 33 -6.79 4.50 1.89
C MET A 33 -7.65 5.73 1.57
N ALA A 34 -7.66 6.17 0.31
CA ALA A 34 -8.52 7.28 -0.13
C ALA A 34 -10.00 6.94 0.07
N ASN A 35 -10.41 5.72 -0.28
CA ASN A 35 -11.78 5.25 -0.04
C ASN A 35 -12.10 5.21 1.46
N PHE A 36 -11.16 4.74 2.26
CA PHE A 36 -11.35 4.63 3.71
C PHE A 36 -11.55 6.00 4.36
N ILE A 37 -10.76 7.00 3.96
CA ILE A 37 -10.89 8.38 4.46
C ILE A 37 -12.30 8.93 4.17
N ILE A 38 -12.77 8.74 2.95
CA ILE A 38 -14.10 9.22 2.55
C ILE A 38 -15.18 8.54 3.40
N LEU A 39 -15.05 7.24 3.61
CA LEU A 39 -16.00 6.47 4.39
C LEU A 39 -16.05 6.93 5.85
N ILE A 40 -14.89 7.19 6.49
CA ILE A 40 -14.89 7.69 7.88
C ILE A 40 -15.45 9.11 7.98
N LYS A 41 -15.26 9.95 6.97
CA LYS A 41 -15.87 11.29 6.93
C LYS A 41 -17.39 11.21 6.77
N VAL A 42 -17.88 10.29 5.94
CA VAL A 42 -19.33 10.03 5.81
C VAL A 42 -19.89 9.53 7.14
N ALA A 43 -19.19 8.60 7.79
CA ALA A 43 -19.61 8.07 9.11
C ALA A 43 -19.63 9.15 10.18
N ALA A 44 -18.73 10.14 10.09
CA ALA A 44 -18.67 11.28 11.00
C ALA A 44 -19.70 12.38 10.67
N GLY A 45 -20.41 12.27 9.55
CA GLY A 45 -21.39 13.27 9.12
C GLY A 45 -20.78 14.48 8.40
N ASP A 46 -19.51 14.45 8.06
CA ASP A 46 -18.81 15.57 7.43
C ASP A 46 -19.08 15.71 5.95
N MET A 47 -19.65 14.67 5.30
CA MET A 47 -20.01 14.69 3.90
C MET A 47 -21.40 14.09 3.69
N SER A 48 -22.24 14.77 2.94
CA SER A 48 -23.63 14.39 2.76
C SER A 48 -24.09 14.29 1.31
N SER A 49 -23.29 14.76 0.33
CA SER A 49 -23.68 14.71 -1.07
C SER A 49 -22.76 13.82 -1.89
N GLU A 50 -23.32 13.16 -2.91
CA GLU A 50 -22.56 12.32 -3.85
C GLU A 50 -21.47 13.13 -4.56
N GLU A 51 -21.78 14.38 -4.90
CA GLU A 51 -20.83 15.28 -5.56
C GLU A 51 -19.62 15.57 -4.67
N GLN A 52 -19.83 15.84 -3.38
CA GLN A 52 -18.75 16.03 -2.40
C GLN A 52 -17.90 14.78 -2.25
N LEU A 53 -18.50 13.60 -2.22
CA LEU A 53 -17.81 12.33 -2.14
C LEU A 53 -16.88 12.12 -3.34
N LYS A 54 -17.38 12.39 -4.54
CA LYS A 54 -16.63 12.23 -5.79
C LYS A 54 -15.43 13.18 -5.84
N GLU A 55 -15.65 14.46 -5.54
CA GLU A 55 -14.59 15.48 -5.51
C GLU A 55 -13.49 15.14 -4.49
N ASN A 56 -13.90 14.73 -3.30
CA ASN A 56 -12.95 14.33 -2.25
C ASN A 56 -12.16 13.08 -2.65
N PHE A 57 -12.79 12.10 -3.24
CA PHE A 57 -12.11 10.89 -3.70
C PHE A 57 -11.03 11.22 -4.72
N GLU A 58 -11.34 12.02 -5.74
CA GLU A 58 -10.39 12.45 -6.76
C GLU A 58 -9.22 13.23 -6.15
N LYS A 59 -9.51 14.10 -5.17
CA LYS A 59 -8.50 14.86 -4.45
C LYS A 59 -7.59 13.94 -3.63
N LYS A 60 -8.16 12.95 -2.93
CA LYS A 60 -7.39 12.00 -2.10
C LYS A 60 -6.49 11.12 -2.94
N LEU A 61 -6.91 10.71 -4.14
CA LEU A 61 -6.07 9.91 -5.03
C LEU A 61 -4.78 10.64 -5.43
N SER A 62 -4.77 11.97 -5.41
CA SER A 62 -3.57 12.75 -5.69
C SER A 62 -2.61 12.87 -4.51
N ASN A 63 -3.04 12.48 -3.31
CA ASN A 63 -2.23 12.58 -2.10
C ASN A 63 -1.28 11.38 -1.97
N SER A 64 -0.12 11.62 -1.34
CA SER A 64 0.80 10.53 -1.01
C SER A 64 0.23 9.65 0.10
N LEU A 65 0.72 8.42 0.20
CA LEU A 65 0.31 7.50 1.26
C LEU A 65 0.54 8.11 2.66
N GLY A 66 1.64 8.85 2.85
CA GLY A 66 1.92 9.51 4.13
C GLY A 66 0.90 10.59 4.50
N GLN A 67 0.45 11.35 3.50
CA GLN A 67 -0.61 12.36 3.72
C GLN A 67 -1.93 11.69 4.07
N LEU A 68 -2.26 10.58 3.41
CA LEU A 68 -3.47 9.80 3.69
C LEU A 68 -3.44 9.21 5.10
N VAL A 69 -2.31 8.67 5.54
CA VAL A 69 -2.13 8.15 6.90
C VAL A 69 -2.38 9.23 7.94
N ARG A 70 -1.81 10.42 7.74
CA ARG A 70 -1.99 11.54 8.68
C ARG A 70 -3.45 11.97 8.77
N GLU A 71 -4.14 12.03 7.65
CA GLU A 71 -5.54 12.43 7.63
C GLU A 71 -6.44 11.39 8.31
N ILE A 72 -6.20 10.11 8.09
CA ILE A 72 -6.95 9.03 8.76
C ILE A 72 -6.82 9.15 10.27
N SER A 73 -5.63 9.47 10.77
CA SER A 73 -5.36 9.57 12.21
C SER A 73 -6.21 10.62 12.92
N HIS A 74 -6.76 11.59 12.18
CA HIS A 74 -7.68 12.60 12.76
C HIS A 74 -9.08 12.04 13.02
N TYR A 75 -9.48 11.00 12.31
CA TYR A 75 -10.86 10.47 12.38
C TYR A 75 -10.93 9.06 12.97
N PHE A 76 -9.86 8.31 12.93
CA PHE A 76 -9.86 6.91 13.25
C PHE A 76 -8.56 6.52 13.98
N THR A 77 -8.69 5.77 15.07
CA THR A 77 -7.54 5.26 15.81
C THR A 77 -7.36 3.78 15.54
N PHE A 78 -6.25 3.46 14.86
CA PHE A 78 -5.87 2.06 14.67
C PHE A 78 -5.23 1.50 15.93
N PRO A 79 -5.40 0.19 16.23
CA PRO A 79 -4.55 -0.47 17.21
C PRO A 79 -3.07 -0.23 16.90
N GLU A 80 -2.22 -0.25 17.92
CA GLU A 80 -0.81 0.12 17.77
C GLU A 80 -0.05 -0.78 16.79
N ASP A 81 -0.33 -2.10 16.81
CA ASP A 81 0.27 -3.06 15.88
C ASP A 81 -0.11 -2.78 14.42
N GLU A 82 -1.36 -2.40 14.17
CA GLU A 82 -1.84 -2.03 12.83
C GLU A 82 -1.22 -0.70 12.38
N MET A 83 -1.07 0.24 13.29
CA MET A 83 -0.41 1.52 13.00
C MET A 83 1.07 1.35 12.69
N ASP A 84 1.74 0.44 13.37
CA ASP A 84 3.13 0.10 13.09
C ASP A 84 3.29 -0.53 11.71
N LEU A 85 2.38 -1.43 11.33
CA LEU A 85 2.35 -2.02 9.98
C LEU A 85 2.17 -0.94 8.92
N LEU A 86 1.25 -0.03 9.14
CA LEU A 86 0.97 1.07 8.24
C LEU A 86 2.20 1.98 8.04
N ARG A 87 2.89 2.33 9.13
CA ARG A 87 4.11 3.14 9.09
C ARG A 87 5.25 2.41 8.37
N HIS A 88 5.39 1.11 8.63
CA HIS A 88 6.40 0.27 7.97
C HIS A 88 6.17 0.23 6.47
N ILE A 89 4.94 -0.02 6.04
CA ILE A 89 4.57 -0.07 4.62
C ILE A 89 4.80 1.29 3.96
N TRP A 90 4.46 2.39 4.64
CA TRP A 90 4.71 3.73 4.13
C TRP A 90 6.21 3.95 3.85
N LYS A 91 7.07 3.62 4.79
CA LYS A 91 8.52 3.76 4.64
C LYS A 91 9.05 2.90 3.50
N MET A 92 8.65 1.63 3.46
CA MET A 92 9.07 0.69 2.41
C MET A 92 8.56 1.12 1.04
N ARG A 93 7.32 1.58 0.96
CA ARG A 93 6.74 2.08 -0.28
C ARG A 93 7.54 3.25 -0.84
N ASN A 94 7.88 4.21 -0.01
CA ASN A 94 8.68 5.37 -0.44
C ASN A 94 10.05 4.95 -0.94
N PHE A 95 10.70 4.03 -0.23
CA PHE A 95 11.99 3.47 -0.64
C PHE A 95 11.88 2.73 -1.98
N ILE A 96 10.88 1.85 -2.13
CA ILE A 96 10.69 1.03 -3.34
C ILE A 96 10.41 1.92 -4.56
N VAL A 97 9.52 2.90 -4.42
CA VAL A 97 9.08 3.73 -5.57
C VAL A 97 10.16 4.73 -5.99
N HIS A 98 10.91 5.30 -5.03
CA HIS A 98 11.80 6.41 -5.33
C HIS A 98 13.29 6.04 -5.39
N ASP A 99 13.75 5.11 -4.55
CA ASP A 99 15.18 4.93 -4.32
C ASP A 99 15.69 3.49 -4.50
N TYR A 100 14.81 2.52 -4.69
CA TYR A 100 15.15 1.10 -4.58
C TYR A 100 16.33 0.70 -5.46
N PHE A 101 16.23 0.88 -6.77
CA PHE A 101 17.29 0.48 -7.69
C PHE A 101 18.51 1.39 -7.60
N LYS A 102 18.34 2.65 -7.21
CA LYS A 102 19.49 3.53 -6.98
C LYS A 102 20.38 3.01 -5.86
N GLN A 103 19.78 2.56 -4.76
CA GLN A 103 20.53 2.05 -3.61
C GLN A 103 20.95 0.60 -3.79
N LYS A 104 20.17 -0.20 -4.51
CA LYS A 104 20.38 -1.64 -4.67
C LYS A 104 21.07 -2.02 -5.99
N ILE A 105 21.53 -1.05 -6.76
CA ILE A 105 22.07 -1.33 -8.12
C ILE A 105 23.19 -2.37 -8.10
N HIS A 106 24.10 -2.31 -7.13
CA HIS A 106 25.20 -3.27 -7.05
C HIS A 106 24.71 -4.67 -6.68
N ALA A 107 23.63 -4.78 -5.92
CA ALA A 107 23.04 -6.06 -5.57
C ALA A 107 22.43 -6.77 -6.79
N THR A 108 22.06 -6.04 -7.83
CA THR A 108 21.52 -6.65 -9.07
C THR A 108 22.57 -7.45 -9.84
N PHE A 109 23.85 -7.23 -9.57
CA PHE A 109 24.95 -7.87 -10.29
C PHE A 109 25.34 -9.23 -9.71
N THR A 110 24.87 -9.58 -8.52
CA THR A 110 25.21 -10.87 -7.89
C THR A 110 23.96 -11.69 -7.65
N GLU A 111 24.14 -13.02 -7.63
CA GLU A 111 23.03 -13.95 -7.32
C GLU A 111 22.48 -13.71 -5.92
N GLU A 112 23.36 -13.60 -4.92
CA GLU A 112 22.97 -13.35 -3.54
C GLU A 112 22.22 -12.03 -3.39
N GLY A 113 22.67 -11.00 -4.10
CA GLY A 113 22.01 -9.68 -4.10
C GLY A 113 20.61 -9.75 -4.68
N ARG A 114 20.45 -10.43 -5.81
CA ARG A 114 19.12 -10.60 -6.44
C ARG A 114 18.17 -11.41 -5.56
N VAL A 115 18.65 -12.48 -4.94
CA VAL A 115 17.83 -13.28 -3.99
C VAL A 115 17.38 -12.42 -2.81
N SER A 116 18.29 -11.62 -2.24
CA SER A 116 17.95 -10.73 -1.14
C SER A 116 16.89 -9.70 -1.54
N MET A 117 17.03 -9.12 -2.72
CA MET A 117 16.05 -8.15 -3.25
C MET A 117 14.69 -8.78 -3.48
N ILE A 118 14.66 -9.96 -4.09
CA ILE A 118 13.41 -10.70 -4.32
C ILE A 118 12.70 -10.98 -2.99
N ASN A 119 13.43 -11.45 -1.98
CA ASN A 119 12.87 -11.75 -0.68
C ASN A 119 12.32 -10.49 0.02
N GLU A 120 13.02 -9.37 -0.11
CA GLU A 120 12.58 -8.09 0.44
C GLU A 120 11.28 -7.61 -0.23
N LEU A 121 11.21 -7.71 -1.55
CA LEU A 121 10.01 -7.32 -2.30
C LEU A 121 8.83 -8.25 -2.02
N LYS A 122 9.08 -9.56 -1.91
CA LYS A 122 8.06 -10.53 -1.50
C LYS A 122 7.49 -10.18 -0.13
N GLN A 123 8.36 -9.86 0.82
CA GLN A 123 7.93 -9.50 2.17
C GLN A 123 7.07 -8.24 2.15
N PHE A 124 7.45 -7.25 1.36
CA PHE A 124 6.64 -6.05 1.20
C PHE A 124 5.26 -6.38 0.65
N CYS A 125 5.18 -7.23 -0.38
CA CYS A 125 3.90 -7.65 -0.97
C CYS A 125 3.01 -8.39 0.04
N GLU A 126 3.60 -9.25 0.86
CA GLU A 126 2.88 -9.96 1.93
C GLU A 126 2.34 -8.99 2.99
N ASP A 127 3.18 -8.04 3.42
CA ASP A 127 2.79 -7.01 4.38
C ASP A 127 1.70 -6.11 3.82
N ALA A 128 1.81 -5.73 2.56
CA ALA A 128 0.80 -4.93 1.86
C ALA A 128 -0.54 -5.67 1.77
N ALA A 129 -0.51 -6.96 1.47
CA ALA A 129 -1.73 -7.79 1.43
C ALA A 129 -2.40 -7.87 2.81
N LYS A 130 -1.61 -7.97 3.88
CA LYS A 130 -2.10 -7.92 5.27
C LYS A 130 -2.81 -6.59 5.54
N LEU A 131 -2.19 -5.48 5.16
CA LEU A 131 -2.78 -4.15 5.38
C LEU A 131 -4.06 -4.00 4.58
N GLN A 132 -4.12 -4.49 3.34
CA GLN A 132 -5.35 -4.47 2.54
C GLN A 132 -6.49 -5.21 3.26
N ALA A 133 -6.20 -6.39 3.82
CA ALA A 133 -7.19 -7.17 4.55
C ALA A 133 -7.68 -6.44 5.82
N LEU A 134 -6.78 -5.78 6.55
CA LEU A 134 -7.12 -4.98 7.73
C LEU A 134 -8.03 -3.81 7.37
N LEU A 135 -7.69 -3.07 6.32
CA LEU A 135 -8.48 -1.94 5.84
C LEU A 135 -9.84 -2.39 5.34
N GLN A 136 -9.91 -3.52 4.65
CA GLN A 136 -11.16 -4.09 4.19
C GLN A 136 -12.07 -4.45 5.36
N ARG A 137 -11.54 -5.03 6.42
CA ARG A 137 -12.28 -5.35 7.62
C ARG A 137 -12.84 -4.11 8.30
N HIS A 138 -12.02 -3.07 8.46
CA HIS A 138 -12.46 -1.79 9.03
C HIS A 138 -13.50 -1.12 8.16
N THR A 139 -13.32 -1.16 6.85
CA THR A 139 -14.29 -0.63 5.88
C THR A 139 -15.64 -1.31 6.02
N HIS A 140 -15.64 -2.63 6.14
CA HIS A 140 -16.85 -3.43 6.30
C HIS A 140 -17.58 -3.07 7.60
N GLN A 141 -16.85 -2.91 8.69
CA GLN A 141 -17.41 -2.50 9.99
C GLN A 141 -18.03 -1.11 9.92
N LEU A 142 -17.39 -0.17 9.22
CA LEU A 142 -17.94 1.17 9.03
C LEU A 142 -19.22 1.17 8.20
N TYR A 143 -19.29 0.37 7.15
CA TYR A 143 -20.52 0.20 6.36
C TYR A 143 -21.67 -0.30 7.23
N ASN A 144 -21.42 -1.28 8.07
CA ASN A 144 -22.42 -1.80 8.97
C ASN A 144 -22.91 -0.75 9.96
N GLN A 145 -22.03 0.10 10.47
CA GLN A 145 -22.39 1.20 11.36
C GLN A 145 -23.25 2.26 10.65
N ILE A 146 -22.93 2.58 9.41
CA ILE A 146 -23.68 3.54 8.60
C ILE A 146 -25.08 2.99 8.32
N ASP A 147 -25.21 1.73 7.90
CA ASP A 147 -26.48 1.08 7.64
C ASP A 147 -27.37 1.05 8.89
N LEU A 148 -26.80 0.79 10.06
CA LEU A 148 -27.52 0.80 11.34
C LEU A 148 -28.04 2.19 11.70
N LYS A 149 -27.32 3.27 11.31
CA LYS A 149 -27.74 4.64 11.57
C LYS A 149 -28.87 5.10 10.65
N GLU A 150 -28.97 4.51 9.45
CA GLU A 150 -30.04 4.82 8.50
C GLU A 150 -31.36 4.13 8.86
N GLU A 151 -31.33 3.06 9.63
CA GLU A 151 -32.50 2.40 10.17
C GLU A 151 -33.01 3.07 11.44
#